data_925c0fd4808223553aa2e47ca65b5834
#
_entry.id   925c0fd4808223553aa2e47ca65b5834
#
_cell.length_a   1.000
_cell.length_b   1.000
_cell.length_c   1.000
_cell.angle_alpha   90.00
_cell.angle_beta   90.00
_cell.angle_gamma   90.00
#
_symmetry.space_group_name_H-M   'P 1'
#
loop_
_entity.id
_entity.type
_entity.pdbx_description
1 polymer ?
#
loop_
_entity_poly.entity_id
_entity_poly.type
_entity_poly.pdbx_seq_one_letter_code
_entity_poly.pdbx_strand_id
1 'polypeptide(L)'
;DRRQRQMCIRDRMSHRDYINEAPEGFSITATTDVCPVAAMSCPEKKFYGVQFHPEVNHTESGKDMLRSFLYDVCKCKGEWKMESFIDTTVAQLKEQIGDKGVVLGLSGGVDSSVAAALLSKAVGKQLTCVFVDQGLMRKDEGDFVEQTFTKLFDMNFVRINCQEEFLAKLKGVEEPEEKRHIIGTEFYKVFWNKIRESYGEGYFAQGTICLLYTSDAAD
;
A
#
# COMPACT_ATOMS: atom_id res chain seq x y z
N ASP A 1 -7.67 18.84 17.31
CA ASP A 1 -7.72 18.92 18.76
C ASP A 1 -6.31 18.82 19.35
N ARG A 2 -5.96 19.73 20.28
CA ARG A 2 -4.61 19.77 20.89
C ARG A 2 -4.29 18.49 21.69
N ARG A 3 -5.28 17.80 22.23
CA ARG A 3 -5.09 16.53 22.96
C ARG A 3 -4.73 15.38 22.01
N GLN A 4 -5.35 15.31 20.84
CA GLN A 4 -4.98 14.33 19.80
C GLN A 4 -3.59 14.60 19.24
N ARG A 5 -3.22 15.88 19.03
CA ARG A 5 -1.84 16.23 18.61
C ARG A 5 -0.80 15.89 19.69
N GLN A 6 -1.11 16.08 20.97
CA GLN A 6 -0.20 15.69 22.05
C GLN A 6 -0.09 14.17 22.20
N MET A 7 -1.16 13.41 21.95
CA MET A 7 -1.10 11.94 21.89
C MET A 7 -0.23 11.47 20.71
N CYS A 8 -0.42 12.03 19.51
CA CYS A 8 0.41 11.68 18.34
C CYS A 8 1.89 12.08 18.49
N ILE A 9 2.22 13.08 19.31
CA ILE A 9 3.60 13.51 19.55
C ILE A 9 4.26 12.73 20.69
N ARG A 10 3.48 12.29 21.69
CA ARG A 10 3.99 11.52 22.83
C ARG A 10 3.92 10.03 22.63
N ASP A 11 2.91 9.52 21.92
CA ASP A 11 2.71 8.11 21.68
C ASP A 11 3.01 7.78 20.21
N ARG A 12 4.23 7.39 19.99
CA ARG A 12 4.68 6.78 18.74
C ARG A 12 4.23 5.31 18.65
N MET A 13 3.34 4.93 19.56
CA MET A 13 2.68 3.64 19.66
C MET A 13 1.24 3.82 19.21
N SER A 14 0.84 3.14 18.15
CA SER A 14 -0.53 3.21 17.59
C SER A 14 -1.41 2.04 18.01
N HIS A 15 -1.10 1.39 19.11
CA HIS A 15 -1.86 0.26 19.66
C HIS A 15 -2.22 0.49 21.13
N ARG A 16 -3.27 -0.21 21.63
CA ARG A 16 -3.76 -0.10 23.00
C ARG A 16 -3.00 -0.98 23.98
N ASP A 17 -2.48 -2.10 23.50
CA ASP A 17 -1.82 -3.10 24.33
C ASP A 17 -0.31 -2.83 24.39
N TYR A 18 0.28 -3.07 25.54
CA TYR A 18 1.71 -2.93 25.77
C TYR A 18 2.27 -4.07 26.61
N ILE A 19 3.56 -4.28 26.53
CA ILE A 19 4.26 -5.34 27.28
C ILE A 19 4.62 -4.82 28.66
N ASN A 20 4.10 -5.47 29.70
CA ASN A 20 4.39 -5.11 31.09
C ASN A 20 5.75 -5.64 31.56
N GLU A 21 6.11 -6.87 31.17
CA GLU A 21 7.31 -7.57 31.61
C GLU A 21 8.03 -8.17 30.43
N ALA A 22 9.37 -8.01 30.38
CA ALA A 22 10.16 -8.65 29.35
C ALA A 22 10.22 -10.17 29.59
N PRO A 23 10.16 -11.00 28.54
CA PRO A 23 10.33 -12.44 28.68
C PRO A 23 11.72 -12.82 29.26
N GLU A 24 11.82 -14.03 29.81
CA GLU A 24 13.08 -14.54 30.35
C GLU A 24 14.21 -14.52 29.28
N GLY A 25 15.34 -14.00 29.65
CA GLY A 25 16.52 -13.86 28.76
C GLY A 25 16.50 -12.58 27.91
N PHE A 26 15.50 -11.72 28.07
CA PHE A 26 15.48 -10.39 27.42
C PHE A 26 15.87 -9.29 28.40
N SER A 27 16.60 -8.31 27.91
CA SER A 27 16.93 -7.07 28.61
C SER A 27 16.10 -5.93 28.05
N ILE A 28 15.52 -5.11 28.94
CA ILE A 28 14.78 -3.91 28.57
C ILE A 28 15.79 -2.87 28.08
N THR A 29 15.60 -2.33 26.88
CA THR A 29 16.49 -1.36 26.25
C THR A 29 15.89 0.03 26.11
N ALA A 30 14.56 0.14 26.20
CA ALA A 30 13.86 1.44 26.29
C ALA A 30 12.58 1.32 27.11
N THR A 31 12.23 2.43 27.79
CA THR A 31 11.01 2.58 28.56
C THR A 31 10.34 3.93 28.27
N THR A 32 9.05 4.06 28.53
CA THR A 32 8.34 5.34 28.59
C THR A 32 7.55 5.41 29.90
N ASP A 33 7.00 6.59 30.21
CA ASP A 33 6.19 6.79 31.42
C ASP A 33 4.96 5.86 31.49
N VAL A 34 4.48 5.38 30.33
CA VAL A 34 3.26 4.57 30.20
C VAL A 34 3.52 3.16 29.67
N CYS A 35 4.73 2.86 29.21
CA CYS A 35 5.11 1.56 28.69
C CYS A 35 6.44 1.10 29.30
N PRO A 36 6.41 0.15 30.25
CA PRO A 36 7.60 -0.33 30.93
C PRO A 36 8.60 -1.02 30.01
N VAL A 37 8.12 -1.64 28.91
CA VAL A 37 8.95 -2.36 27.94
C VAL A 37 8.68 -1.78 26.54
N ALA A 38 9.18 -0.58 26.30
CA ALA A 38 9.08 0.06 24.96
C ALA A 38 10.04 -0.55 23.94
N ALA A 39 11.18 -1.06 24.40
CA ALA A 39 12.07 -1.88 23.59
C ALA A 39 12.79 -2.92 24.46
N MET A 40 13.12 -4.05 23.87
CA MET A 40 13.83 -5.14 24.54
C MET A 40 14.76 -5.87 23.56
N SER A 41 15.78 -6.53 24.07
CA SER A 41 16.70 -7.30 23.26
C SER A 41 17.18 -8.59 23.96
N CYS A 42 17.47 -9.60 23.17
CA CYS A 42 18.20 -10.80 23.55
C CYS A 42 19.33 -11.02 22.51
N PRO A 43 20.52 -10.41 22.71
CA PRO A 43 21.61 -10.47 21.73
C PRO A 43 22.06 -11.88 21.40
N GLU A 44 22.04 -12.79 22.38
CA GLU A 44 22.42 -14.20 22.19
C GLU A 44 21.54 -14.89 21.15
N LYS A 45 20.23 -14.58 21.14
CA LYS A 45 19.27 -15.11 20.17
C LYS A 45 19.11 -14.19 18.95
N LYS A 46 19.81 -13.06 18.92
CA LYS A 46 19.67 -12.00 17.91
C LYS A 46 18.23 -11.47 17.77
N PHE A 47 17.49 -11.38 18.86
CA PHE A 47 16.15 -10.83 18.90
C PHE A 47 16.19 -9.41 19.45
N TYR A 48 15.56 -8.53 18.70
CA TYR A 48 15.42 -7.11 19.04
C TYR A 48 13.98 -6.70 18.75
N GLY A 49 13.30 -6.23 19.78
CA GLY A 49 11.89 -5.82 19.68
C GLY A 49 11.71 -4.37 20.08
N VAL A 50 10.88 -3.66 19.34
CA VAL A 50 10.42 -2.32 19.68
C VAL A 50 8.91 -2.28 19.63
N GLN A 51 8.27 -1.51 20.50
CA GLN A 51 6.83 -1.36 20.55
C GLN A 51 6.36 -0.03 19.95
N PHE A 52 7.23 0.69 19.30
CA PHE A 52 6.98 1.94 18.59
C PHE A 52 7.40 1.81 17.13
N HIS A 53 7.02 2.78 16.32
CA HIS A 53 7.33 2.83 14.89
C HIS A 53 8.64 3.59 14.64
N PRO A 54 9.78 2.92 14.42
CA PRO A 54 11.05 3.60 14.13
C PRO A 54 11.08 4.24 12.73
N GLU A 55 10.22 3.78 11.81
CA GLU A 55 10.17 4.25 10.42
C GLU A 55 9.46 5.61 10.25
N VAL A 56 8.65 6.03 11.21
CA VAL A 56 7.87 7.28 11.08
C VAL A 56 8.72 8.51 11.36
N ASN A 57 8.38 9.61 10.71
CA ASN A 57 9.13 10.88 10.81
C ASN A 57 9.17 11.48 12.22
N HIS A 58 8.25 11.10 13.10
CA HIS A 58 8.15 11.61 14.47
C HIS A 58 9.02 10.83 15.47
N THR A 59 9.61 9.70 15.07
CA THR A 59 10.56 8.98 15.92
C THR A 59 11.95 9.56 15.72
N GLU A 60 12.40 10.31 16.74
CA GLU A 60 13.76 10.80 16.78
C GLU A 60 14.74 9.61 16.70
N SER A 61 15.80 9.75 15.92
CA SER A 61 16.79 8.67 15.71
C SER A 61 16.23 7.34 15.17
N GLY A 62 14.98 7.29 14.71
CA GLY A 62 14.39 6.05 14.19
C GLY A 62 15.15 5.46 13.01
N LYS A 63 15.67 6.32 12.11
CA LYS A 63 16.54 5.91 11.01
C LYS A 63 17.87 5.32 11.49
N ASP A 64 18.44 5.85 12.55
CA ASP A 64 19.71 5.36 13.11
C ASP A 64 19.50 4.00 13.80
N MET A 65 18.35 3.82 14.47
CA MET A 65 17.95 2.52 15.04
C MET A 65 17.82 1.45 13.96
N LEU A 66 17.10 1.75 12.87
CA LEU A 66 16.98 0.84 11.73
C LEU A 66 18.33 0.57 11.07
N ARG A 67 19.17 1.60 10.93
CA ARG A 67 20.52 1.48 10.37
C ARG A 67 21.39 0.54 11.21
N SER A 68 21.43 0.75 12.52
CA SER A 68 22.16 -0.10 13.45
C SER A 68 21.68 -1.54 13.41
N PHE A 69 20.38 -1.76 13.40
CA PHE A 69 19.82 -3.11 13.29
C PHE A 69 20.26 -3.79 11.99
N LEU A 70 20.11 -3.11 10.86
CA LEU A 70 20.47 -3.68 9.55
C LEU A 70 21.97 -3.94 9.40
N TYR A 71 22.81 -2.98 9.78
CA TYR A 71 24.24 -3.07 9.51
C TYR A 71 25.04 -3.72 10.66
N ASP A 72 24.69 -3.41 11.92
CA ASP A 72 25.44 -3.90 13.06
C ASP A 72 24.96 -5.28 13.54
N VAL A 73 23.65 -5.54 13.48
CA VAL A 73 23.08 -6.81 13.90
C VAL A 73 22.96 -7.79 12.73
N CYS A 74 22.26 -7.40 11.66
CA CYS A 74 21.98 -8.27 10.50
C CYS A 74 23.17 -8.38 9.55
N LYS A 75 24.19 -7.49 9.68
CA LYS A 75 25.37 -7.45 8.79
C LYS A 75 25.04 -7.30 7.32
N CYS A 76 23.95 -6.57 7.00
CA CYS A 76 23.59 -6.27 5.63
C CYS A 76 24.68 -5.43 4.96
N LYS A 77 24.98 -5.73 3.70
CA LYS A 77 26.04 -5.03 2.95
C LYS A 77 25.58 -3.74 2.29
N GLY A 78 24.26 -3.49 2.22
CA GLY A 78 23.70 -2.30 1.58
C GLY A 78 23.84 -2.32 0.06
N GLU A 79 23.90 -3.50 -0.54
CA GLU A 79 24.07 -3.69 -2.00
C GLU A 79 22.78 -3.47 -2.77
N TRP A 80 21.62 -3.52 -2.08
CA TRP A 80 20.33 -3.30 -2.72
C TRP A 80 20.14 -1.85 -3.13
N LYS A 81 19.83 -1.62 -4.39
CA LYS A 81 19.55 -0.30 -4.96
C LYS A 81 18.21 -0.32 -5.66
N MET A 82 17.39 0.71 -5.45
CA MET A 82 16.07 0.83 -6.08
C MET A 82 16.16 0.85 -7.60
N GLU A 83 17.15 1.50 -8.19
CA GLU A 83 17.36 1.53 -9.64
C GLU A 83 17.55 0.13 -10.22
N SER A 84 18.41 -0.68 -9.59
CA SER A 84 18.62 -2.07 -10.00
C SER A 84 17.35 -2.92 -9.84
N PHE A 85 16.54 -2.65 -8.82
CA PHE A 85 15.25 -3.31 -8.63
C PHE A 85 14.27 -2.98 -9.77
N ILE A 86 14.15 -1.70 -10.13
CA ILE A 86 13.27 -1.26 -11.21
C ILE A 86 13.67 -1.94 -12.52
N ASP A 87 14.94 -1.89 -12.89
CA ASP A 87 15.42 -2.45 -14.17
C ASP A 87 15.23 -3.96 -14.23
N THR A 88 15.55 -4.65 -13.13
CA THR A 88 15.35 -6.11 -13.03
C THR A 88 13.86 -6.47 -13.11
N THR A 89 13.00 -5.73 -12.40
CA THR A 89 11.55 -5.99 -12.42
C THR A 89 10.96 -5.73 -13.79
N VAL A 90 11.34 -4.64 -14.45
CA VAL A 90 10.89 -4.33 -15.81
C VAL A 90 11.31 -5.42 -16.80
N ALA A 91 12.55 -5.92 -16.72
CA ALA A 91 13.03 -7.00 -17.57
C ALA A 91 12.25 -8.31 -17.33
N GLN A 92 12.01 -8.67 -16.06
CA GLN A 92 11.22 -9.86 -15.70
C GLN A 92 9.77 -9.76 -16.17
N LEU A 93 9.14 -8.60 -15.98
CA LEU A 93 7.76 -8.36 -16.44
C LEU A 93 7.67 -8.47 -17.97
N LYS A 94 8.63 -7.90 -18.69
CA LYS A 94 8.69 -7.98 -20.15
C LYS A 94 8.82 -9.42 -20.64
N GLU A 95 9.68 -10.21 -20.02
CA GLU A 95 9.87 -11.63 -20.34
C GLU A 95 8.62 -12.45 -20.02
N GLN A 96 8.00 -12.23 -18.85
CA GLN A 96 6.81 -12.95 -18.41
C GLN A 96 5.59 -12.65 -19.28
N ILE A 97 5.39 -11.40 -19.65
CA ILE A 97 4.21 -10.95 -20.40
C ILE A 97 4.35 -11.28 -21.90
N GLY A 98 5.53 -11.12 -22.45
CA GLY A 98 5.77 -11.32 -23.88
C GLY A 98 4.88 -10.40 -24.73
N ASP A 99 4.18 -11.00 -25.71
CA ASP A 99 3.30 -10.26 -26.63
C ASP A 99 1.83 -10.16 -26.13
N LYS A 100 1.55 -10.59 -24.92
CA LYS A 100 0.18 -10.58 -24.36
C LYS A 100 -0.22 -9.18 -23.86
N GLY A 101 -1.51 -8.91 -23.90
CA GLY A 101 -2.07 -7.71 -23.27
C GLY A 101 -2.07 -7.79 -21.74
N VAL A 102 -2.00 -6.63 -21.09
CA VAL A 102 -2.14 -6.50 -19.65
C VAL A 102 -3.23 -5.51 -19.33
N VAL A 103 -4.13 -5.88 -18.43
CA VAL A 103 -5.14 -4.98 -17.88
C VAL A 103 -4.83 -4.72 -16.42
N LEU A 104 -4.68 -3.45 -16.04
CA LEU A 104 -4.43 -3.03 -14.67
C LEU A 104 -5.63 -2.25 -14.13
N GLY A 105 -6.14 -2.67 -12.97
CA GLY A 105 -7.08 -1.86 -12.18
C GLY A 105 -6.33 -0.69 -11.54
N LEU A 106 -6.63 0.54 -11.98
CA LEU A 106 -6.01 1.77 -11.49
C LEU A 106 -6.96 2.49 -10.54
N SER A 107 -6.57 2.64 -9.28
CA SER A 107 -7.36 3.36 -8.27
C SER A 107 -6.94 4.81 -8.07
N GLY A 108 -5.80 5.23 -8.64
CA GLY A 108 -5.17 6.52 -8.34
C GLY A 108 -4.33 6.53 -7.05
N GLY A 109 -4.35 5.44 -6.26
CA GLY A 109 -3.49 5.27 -5.09
C GLY A 109 -2.05 4.93 -5.46
N VAL A 110 -1.14 5.01 -4.48
CA VAL A 110 0.31 4.82 -4.69
C VAL A 110 0.62 3.46 -5.30
N ASP A 111 0.06 2.38 -4.78
CA ASP A 111 0.40 1.01 -5.20
C ASP A 111 0.02 0.74 -6.65
N SER A 112 -1.21 1.08 -7.03
CA SER A 112 -1.65 0.94 -8.42
C SER A 112 -0.88 1.85 -9.38
N SER A 113 -0.45 3.02 -8.91
CA SER A 113 0.37 3.96 -9.70
C SER A 113 1.78 3.44 -9.95
N VAL A 114 2.40 2.84 -8.95
CA VAL A 114 3.70 2.18 -9.08
C VAL A 114 3.61 0.99 -10.03
N ALA A 115 2.57 0.16 -9.90
CA ALA A 115 2.32 -0.95 -10.82
C ALA A 115 2.14 -0.46 -12.26
N ALA A 116 1.36 0.61 -12.48
CA ALA A 116 1.19 1.23 -13.79
C ALA A 116 2.51 1.73 -14.39
N ALA A 117 3.35 2.37 -13.58
CA ALA A 117 4.64 2.88 -14.02
C ALA A 117 5.61 1.75 -14.45
N LEU A 118 5.69 0.69 -13.67
CA LEU A 118 6.55 -0.47 -13.97
C LEU A 118 6.06 -1.21 -15.23
N LEU A 119 4.76 -1.48 -15.32
CA LEU A 119 4.15 -2.15 -16.46
C LEU A 119 4.25 -1.31 -17.73
N SER A 120 4.01 0.00 -17.66
CA SER A 120 4.18 0.90 -18.80
C SER A 120 5.61 0.89 -19.34
N LYS A 121 6.61 0.87 -18.45
CA LYS A 121 8.02 0.72 -18.87
C LYS A 121 8.31 -0.64 -19.50
N ALA A 122 7.68 -1.70 -19.01
CA ALA A 122 7.93 -3.05 -19.47
C ALA A 122 7.28 -3.34 -20.84
N VAL A 123 6.02 -2.95 -21.01
CA VAL A 123 5.19 -3.40 -22.16
C VAL A 123 4.48 -2.28 -22.93
N GLY A 124 4.62 -1.03 -22.51
CA GLY A 124 4.08 0.12 -23.24
C GLY A 124 2.58 -0.01 -23.56
N LYS A 125 2.22 0.11 -24.84
CA LYS A 125 0.84 0.04 -25.32
C LYS A 125 0.13 -1.30 -25.17
N GLN A 126 0.82 -2.37 -24.75
CA GLN A 126 0.15 -3.61 -24.35
C GLN A 126 -0.57 -3.45 -22.99
N LEU A 127 -0.22 -2.41 -22.21
CA LEU A 127 -0.87 -2.08 -20.97
C LEU A 127 -2.14 -1.25 -21.23
N THR A 128 -3.24 -1.68 -20.62
CA THR A 128 -4.47 -0.89 -20.48
C THR A 128 -4.78 -0.70 -19.01
N CYS A 129 -4.77 0.55 -18.57
CA CYS A 129 -5.21 0.92 -17.23
C CYS A 129 -6.70 1.25 -17.24
N VAL A 130 -7.46 0.57 -16.39
CA VAL A 130 -8.90 0.78 -16.24
C VAL A 130 -9.16 1.49 -14.91
N PHE A 131 -9.70 2.70 -14.99
CA PHE A 131 -10.10 3.52 -13.86
C PHE A 131 -11.62 3.53 -13.75
N VAL A 132 -12.16 3.08 -12.62
CA VAL A 132 -13.60 3.06 -12.36
C VAL A 132 -13.96 4.27 -11.50
N ASP A 133 -14.66 5.22 -12.09
CA ASP A 133 -15.15 6.42 -11.40
C ASP A 133 -16.55 6.13 -10.82
N GLN A 134 -16.55 5.83 -9.55
CA GLN A 134 -17.73 5.41 -8.77
C GLN A 134 -18.43 6.58 -8.04
N GLY A 135 -17.95 7.82 -8.24
CA GLY A 135 -18.53 9.02 -7.59
C GLY A 135 -18.18 9.21 -6.13
N LEU A 136 -17.30 8.36 -5.57
CA LEU A 136 -16.84 8.42 -4.16
C LEU A 136 -15.42 9.00 -4.05
N MET A 137 -14.89 9.47 -5.16
CA MET A 137 -13.57 10.08 -5.23
C MET A 137 -13.60 11.52 -4.70
N ARG A 138 -12.43 12.08 -4.39
CA ARG A 138 -12.32 13.50 -4.09
C ARG A 138 -12.71 14.33 -5.30
N LYS A 139 -13.06 15.59 -5.05
CA LYS A 139 -13.39 16.52 -6.13
C LYS A 139 -12.28 16.57 -7.16
N ASP A 140 -12.63 16.43 -8.43
CA ASP A 140 -11.74 16.48 -9.60
C ASP A 140 -10.62 15.40 -9.62
N GLU A 141 -10.65 14.42 -8.70
CA GLU A 141 -9.61 13.39 -8.61
C GLU A 141 -9.59 12.48 -9.85
N GLY A 142 -10.76 12.12 -10.38
CA GLY A 142 -10.84 11.31 -11.61
C GLY A 142 -10.20 12.01 -12.81
N ASP A 143 -10.44 13.31 -12.97
CA ASP A 143 -9.86 14.12 -14.05
C ASP A 143 -8.33 14.26 -13.86
N PHE A 144 -7.89 14.44 -12.62
CA PHE A 144 -6.48 14.51 -12.29
C PHE A 144 -5.74 13.20 -12.62
N VAL A 145 -6.33 12.06 -12.25
CA VAL A 145 -5.77 10.74 -12.55
C VAL A 145 -5.67 10.55 -14.06
N GLU A 146 -6.75 10.78 -14.81
CA GLU A 146 -6.77 10.64 -16.26
C GLU A 146 -5.71 11.52 -16.94
N GLN A 147 -5.66 12.80 -16.61
CA GLN A 147 -4.68 13.75 -17.17
C GLN A 147 -3.24 13.37 -16.83
N THR A 148 -3.00 12.90 -15.61
CA THR A 148 -1.67 12.54 -15.14
C THR A 148 -1.16 11.30 -15.87
N PHE A 149 -1.96 10.25 -15.91
CA PHE A 149 -1.52 8.98 -16.47
C PHE A 149 -1.41 9.00 -17.99
N THR A 150 -2.33 9.65 -18.69
CA THR A 150 -2.27 9.80 -20.15
C THR A 150 -1.10 10.68 -20.62
N LYS A 151 -0.64 11.59 -19.77
CA LYS A 151 0.49 12.49 -20.08
C LYS A 151 1.86 11.87 -19.81
N LEU A 152 1.97 11.09 -18.72
CA LEU A 152 3.25 10.60 -18.21
C LEU A 152 3.63 9.22 -18.76
N PHE A 153 2.66 8.41 -19.16
CA PHE A 153 2.90 7.01 -19.50
C PHE A 153 2.41 6.65 -20.90
N ASP A 154 3.22 5.85 -21.60
CA ASP A 154 2.85 5.28 -22.91
C ASP A 154 2.01 4.01 -22.68
N MET A 155 0.71 4.19 -22.46
CA MET A 155 -0.26 3.11 -22.19
C MET A 155 -1.64 3.47 -22.73
N ASN A 156 -2.57 2.53 -22.71
CA ASN A 156 -3.98 2.80 -22.94
C ASN A 156 -4.67 3.11 -21.62
N PHE A 157 -5.53 4.13 -21.61
CA PHE A 157 -6.30 4.52 -20.42
C PHE A 157 -7.79 4.43 -20.74
N VAL A 158 -8.55 3.78 -19.87
CA VAL A 158 -10.02 3.65 -19.97
C VAL A 158 -10.64 4.11 -18.67
N ARG A 159 -11.45 5.17 -18.73
CA ARG A 159 -12.29 5.62 -17.61
C ARG A 159 -13.70 5.08 -17.78
N ILE A 160 -14.18 4.39 -16.75
CA ILE A 160 -15.58 3.91 -16.67
C ILE A 160 -16.31 4.81 -15.68
N ASN A 161 -17.21 5.64 -16.17
CA ASN A 161 -18.05 6.46 -15.30
C ASN A 161 -19.31 5.66 -14.92
N CYS A 162 -19.44 5.32 -13.65
CA CYS A 162 -20.58 4.61 -13.08
C CYS A 162 -21.08 5.24 -11.78
N GLN A 163 -20.87 6.53 -11.61
CA GLN A 163 -21.23 7.30 -10.42
C GLN A 163 -22.72 7.13 -10.07
N GLU A 164 -23.60 7.29 -11.05
CA GLU A 164 -25.06 7.18 -10.83
C GLU A 164 -25.48 5.81 -10.31
N GLU A 165 -24.90 4.74 -10.86
CA GLU A 165 -25.17 3.35 -10.43
C GLU A 165 -24.77 3.12 -8.99
N PHE A 166 -23.54 3.52 -8.62
CA PHE A 166 -23.04 3.36 -7.26
C PHE A 166 -23.85 4.18 -6.25
N LEU A 167 -24.11 5.44 -6.55
CA LEU A 167 -24.87 6.31 -5.66
C LEU A 167 -26.32 5.83 -5.50
N ALA A 168 -26.94 5.29 -6.54
CA ALA A 168 -28.29 4.74 -6.46
C ALA A 168 -28.36 3.52 -5.52
N LYS A 169 -27.34 2.64 -5.55
CA LYS A 169 -27.25 1.45 -4.69
C LYS A 169 -26.90 1.76 -3.25
N LEU A 170 -26.17 2.83 -3.02
CA LEU A 170 -25.81 3.29 -1.67
C LEU A 170 -26.90 4.14 -1.00
N LYS A 171 -27.93 4.52 -1.75
CA LYS A 171 -29.01 5.36 -1.22
C LYS A 171 -29.74 4.66 -0.08
N GLY A 172 -29.72 5.30 1.12
CA GLY A 172 -30.38 4.78 2.31
C GLY A 172 -29.60 3.71 3.06
N VAL A 173 -28.43 3.33 2.62
CA VAL A 173 -27.52 2.42 3.35
C VAL A 173 -26.73 3.23 4.36
N GLU A 174 -26.86 2.91 5.65
CA GLU A 174 -26.18 3.63 6.74
C GLU A 174 -24.98 2.85 7.26
N GLU A 175 -25.09 1.52 7.33
CA GLU A 175 -24.08 0.65 7.92
C GLU A 175 -22.79 0.63 7.07
N PRO A 176 -21.62 0.93 7.67
CA PRO A 176 -20.34 1.02 6.95
C PRO A 176 -19.94 -0.28 6.25
N GLU A 177 -20.14 -1.44 6.87
CA GLU A 177 -19.80 -2.73 6.30
C GLU A 177 -20.67 -3.06 5.09
N GLU A 178 -21.96 -2.76 5.16
CA GLU A 178 -22.88 -2.94 4.04
C GLU A 178 -22.46 -2.04 2.85
N LYS A 179 -22.05 -0.81 3.12
CA LYS A 179 -21.49 0.11 2.09
C LYS A 179 -20.26 -0.50 1.41
N ARG A 180 -19.30 -0.99 2.21
CA ARG A 180 -18.09 -1.64 1.68
C ARG A 180 -18.42 -2.84 0.80
N HIS A 181 -19.34 -3.67 1.25
CA HIS A 181 -19.78 -4.86 0.50
C HIS A 181 -20.43 -4.49 -0.83
N ILE A 182 -21.33 -3.51 -0.84
CA ILE A 182 -21.98 -3.01 -2.06
C ILE A 182 -20.94 -2.45 -3.02
N ILE A 183 -20.07 -1.55 -2.54
CA ILE A 183 -19.04 -0.93 -3.37
C ILE A 183 -18.12 -1.98 -3.98
N GLY A 184 -17.63 -2.93 -3.18
CA GLY A 184 -16.73 -3.99 -3.66
C GLY A 184 -17.40 -4.90 -4.70
N THR A 185 -18.65 -5.30 -4.45
CA THR A 185 -19.41 -6.18 -5.36
C THR A 185 -19.66 -5.49 -6.71
N GLU A 186 -20.09 -4.22 -6.67
CA GLU A 186 -20.39 -3.49 -7.90
C GLU A 186 -19.13 -3.11 -8.68
N PHE A 187 -18.06 -2.72 -7.98
CA PHE A 187 -16.76 -2.50 -8.60
C PHE A 187 -16.30 -3.74 -9.37
N TYR A 188 -16.37 -4.91 -8.75
CA TYR A 188 -15.99 -6.16 -9.38
C TYR A 188 -16.82 -6.45 -10.63
N LYS A 189 -18.14 -6.25 -10.58
CA LYS A 189 -19.03 -6.46 -11.73
C LYS A 189 -18.71 -5.53 -12.89
N VAL A 190 -18.62 -4.23 -12.62
CA VAL A 190 -18.34 -3.19 -13.63
C VAL A 190 -16.98 -3.45 -14.28
N PHE A 191 -15.96 -3.72 -13.47
CA PHE A 191 -14.61 -3.96 -13.92
C PHE A 191 -14.50 -5.21 -14.79
N TRP A 192 -15.05 -6.35 -14.33
CA TRP A 192 -15.02 -7.61 -15.07
C TRP A 192 -15.85 -7.59 -16.37
N ASN A 193 -17.00 -6.96 -16.36
CA ASN A 193 -17.78 -6.82 -17.59
C ASN A 193 -16.97 -6.07 -18.65
N LYS A 194 -16.31 -4.98 -18.25
CA LYS A 194 -15.49 -4.21 -19.19
C LYS A 194 -14.28 -4.97 -19.70
N ILE A 195 -13.63 -5.75 -18.85
CA ILE A 195 -12.48 -6.59 -19.26
C ILE A 195 -12.93 -7.66 -20.24
N ARG A 196 -14.02 -8.37 -19.96
CA ARG A 196 -14.54 -9.42 -20.84
C ARG A 196 -14.91 -8.91 -22.22
N GLU A 197 -15.49 -7.71 -22.29
CA GLU A 197 -15.89 -7.11 -23.57
C GLU A 197 -14.71 -6.65 -24.43
N SER A 198 -13.62 -6.24 -23.80
CA SER A 198 -12.56 -5.48 -24.48
C SER A 198 -11.23 -6.22 -24.61
N TYR A 199 -10.99 -7.26 -23.80
CA TYR A 199 -9.70 -7.88 -23.67
C TYR A 199 -9.82 -9.40 -23.67
N GLY A 200 -9.18 -10.05 -24.67
CA GLY A 200 -9.10 -11.50 -24.80
C GLY A 200 -8.16 -12.15 -23.77
N GLU A 201 -7.42 -13.15 -24.18
CA GLU A 201 -6.40 -13.79 -23.33
C GLU A 201 -5.26 -12.82 -23.01
N GLY A 202 -5.06 -12.52 -21.74
CA GLY A 202 -4.01 -11.62 -21.26
C GLY A 202 -3.79 -11.73 -19.77
N TYR A 203 -2.98 -10.84 -19.24
CA TYR A 203 -2.71 -10.75 -17.79
C TYR A 203 -3.61 -9.71 -17.15
N PHE A 204 -4.08 -10.04 -15.96
CA PHE A 204 -4.69 -9.07 -15.05
C PHE A 204 -3.69 -8.69 -13.96
N ALA A 205 -3.52 -7.38 -13.76
CA ALA A 205 -2.65 -6.82 -12.73
C ALA A 205 -3.46 -6.00 -11.73
N GLN A 206 -3.08 -6.10 -10.48
CA GLN A 206 -3.69 -5.37 -9.37
C GLN A 206 -2.62 -4.92 -8.38
N GLY A 207 -2.66 -3.65 -8.00
CA GLY A 207 -1.79 -3.11 -6.96
C GLY A 207 -2.37 -3.38 -5.57
N THR A 208 -2.09 -4.55 -5.02
CA THR A 208 -2.49 -4.95 -3.67
C THR A 208 -1.27 -5.43 -2.91
N ILE A 209 -1.02 -4.88 -1.72
CA ILE A 209 0.03 -5.31 -0.81
C ILE A 209 -0.57 -6.12 0.34
N CYS A 210 0.10 -7.21 0.73
CA CYS A 210 -0.40 -8.13 1.76
C CYS A 210 -0.54 -7.48 3.15
N LEU A 211 0.19 -6.42 3.44
CA LEU A 211 0.08 -5.67 4.70
C LEU A 211 -1.31 -5.06 4.93
N LEU A 212 -2.09 -4.79 3.87
CA LEU A 212 -3.47 -4.31 4.00
C LEU A 212 -4.44 -5.35 4.56
N TYR A 213 -4.06 -6.63 4.52
CA TYR A 213 -4.88 -7.73 5.04
C TYR A 213 -4.45 -8.20 6.44
N THR A 214 -3.29 -7.76 6.92
CA THR A 214 -2.69 -8.25 8.18
C THR A 214 -2.45 -7.16 9.20
N SER A 215 -2.74 -5.89 8.88
CA SER A 215 -2.62 -4.78 9.82
C SER A 215 -3.99 -4.37 10.34
N ASP A 216 -4.07 -4.07 11.63
CA ASP A 216 -5.27 -3.49 12.29
C ASP A 216 -5.69 -2.12 11.68
N ALA A 217 -4.92 -1.59 10.76
CA ALA A 217 -5.25 -0.40 9.99
C ALA A 217 -6.26 -0.66 8.84
N ALA A 218 -6.68 -1.92 8.67
CA ALA A 218 -7.71 -2.32 7.71
C ALA A 218 -9.12 -2.40 8.34
N ASP A 219 -9.24 -2.19 9.68
CA ASP A 219 -10.49 -2.16 10.44
C ASP A 219 -11.03 -0.73 10.60
#